data_cce6c3f8d529ce9883c934e0384bb92f
#
_entry.id   cce6c3f8d529ce9883c934e0384bb92f
#
_cell.length_a   1.000
_cell.length_b   1.000
_cell.length_c   1.000
_cell.angle_alpha   90.00
_cell.angle_beta   90.00
_cell.angle_gamma   90.00
#
_symmetry.space_group_name_H-M   'P 1'
#
loop_
_entity.id
_entity.type
_entity.pdbx_description
1 polymer ?
#
loop_
_entity_poly.entity_id
_entity_poly.type
_entity_poly.pdbx_seq_one_letter_code
_entity_poly.pdbx_strand_id
1 'polypeptide(L)'
;MRQYETYKCNKCGNEVEVQNVGGGTLHCCGQEMECITTDLTSIVLMKAFAGESMARNKYEYFANVAQKEGYRDIAEHFQRAANNEKTHAKLELKAYNVLNYDKEFGNTSENLQYAIDGESYENITMYPDFAKVAKDEGHAEIAKLLTMIGKIEIEHENMYRMLKNRLDSE
;
A
#
# COMPACT_ATOMS: atom_id res chain seq x y z
N MET A 1 24.11 -6.29 4.69
CA MET A 1 23.07 -5.26 4.45
C MET A 1 22.68 -5.31 2.98
N ARG A 2 21.40 -5.44 2.69
CA ARG A 2 20.82 -5.40 1.34
C ARG A 2 19.77 -4.30 1.28
N GLN A 3 19.45 -3.80 0.11
CA GLN A 3 18.34 -2.84 -0.08
C GLN A 3 17.02 -3.44 0.40
N TYR A 4 16.20 -2.65 1.06
CA TYR A 4 14.90 -2.99 1.68
C TYR A 4 14.98 -3.88 2.93
N GLU A 5 16.16 -4.29 3.39
CA GLU A 5 16.26 -4.89 4.72
C GLU A 5 15.88 -3.87 5.80
N THR A 6 15.15 -4.34 6.81
CA THR A 6 14.78 -3.56 7.99
C THR A 6 15.66 -3.96 9.16
N TYR A 7 16.18 -2.96 9.86
CA TYR A 7 17.02 -3.10 11.03
C TYR A 7 16.35 -2.46 12.24
N LYS A 8 16.45 -3.11 13.40
CA LYS A 8 15.84 -2.66 14.66
C LYS A 8 16.89 -2.41 15.73
N CYS A 9 16.72 -1.35 16.48
CA CYS A 9 17.48 -1.09 17.70
C CYS A 9 16.80 -1.78 18.88
N ASN A 10 17.46 -2.77 19.48
CA ASN A 10 16.93 -3.50 20.63
C ASN A 10 16.87 -2.68 21.92
N LYS A 11 17.44 -1.46 21.94
CA LYS A 11 17.44 -0.58 23.11
C LYS A 11 16.30 0.43 23.09
N CYS A 12 16.00 1.05 21.95
CA CYS A 12 14.95 2.08 21.85
C CYS A 12 13.79 1.71 20.94
N GLY A 13 13.87 0.58 20.23
CA GLY A 13 12.82 0.11 19.33
C GLY A 13 12.80 0.77 17.95
N ASN A 14 13.68 1.74 17.65
CA ASN A 14 13.72 2.35 16.33
C ASN A 14 13.93 1.30 15.25
N GLU A 15 13.13 1.39 14.19
CA GLU A 15 13.25 0.57 12.98
C GLU A 15 13.62 1.46 11.80
N VAL A 16 14.57 0.99 10.96
CA VAL A 16 15.04 1.69 9.76
C VAL A 16 15.07 0.72 8.59
N GLU A 17 14.54 1.15 7.45
CA GLU A 17 14.63 0.40 6.19
C GLU A 17 15.80 0.95 5.37
N VAL A 18 16.61 0.06 4.82
CA VAL A 18 17.74 0.39 3.94
C VAL A 18 17.21 0.79 2.57
N GLN A 19 17.21 2.08 2.25
CA GLN A 19 16.82 2.59 0.93
C GLN A 19 17.93 2.43 -0.09
N ASN A 20 19.18 2.73 0.32
CA ASN A 20 20.37 2.59 -0.50
C ASN A 20 21.47 1.89 0.31
N VAL A 21 22.13 0.93 -0.32
CA VAL A 21 23.20 0.17 0.33
C VAL A 21 24.49 0.99 0.32
N GLY A 22 25.00 1.30 1.52
CA GLY A 22 26.32 1.87 1.76
C GLY A 22 27.28 0.84 2.36
N GLY A 23 28.46 1.28 2.77
CA GLY A 23 29.41 0.46 3.54
C GLY A 23 29.14 0.54 5.05
N GLY A 24 29.61 -0.45 5.80
CA GLY A 24 29.56 -0.47 7.27
C GLY A 24 28.30 -1.09 7.87
N THR A 25 28.08 -0.87 9.16
CA THR A 25 26.97 -1.38 9.96
C THR A 25 26.11 -0.23 10.49
N LEU A 26 24.83 -0.51 10.73
CA LEU A 26 23.90 0.46 11.33
C LEU A 26 24.00 0.41 12.85
N HIS A 27 24.15 1.56 13.49
CA HIS A 27 24.22 1.71 14.94
C HIS A 27 23.16 2.66 15.46
N CYS A 28 22.58 2.31 16.59
CA CYS A 28 21.63 3.16 17.32
C CYS A 28 21.84 2.95 18.83
N CYS A 29 21.74 4.03 19.62
CA CYS A 29 21.91 3.98 21.08
C CYS A 29 23.23 3.33 21.56
N GLY A 30 24.32 3.48 20.75
CA GLY A 30 25.65 2.96 21.08
C GLY A 30 25.85 1.46 20.83
N GLN A 31 24.93 0.81 20.13
CA GLN A 31 25.03 -0.61 19.73
C GLN A 31 24.67 -0.83 18.28
N GLU A 32 25.10 -1.93 17.70
CA GLU A 32 24.73 -2.37 16.37
C GLU A 32 23.25 -2.73 16.33
N MET A 33 22.56 -2.36 15.24
CA MET A 33 21.16 -2.69 15.01
C MET A 33 21.05 -4.10 14.42
N GLU A 34 20.01 -4.84 14.81
CA GLU A 34 19.73 -6.18 14.34
C GLU A 34 18.89 -6.16 13.05
N CYS A 35 19.28 -6.97 12.05
CA CYS A 35 18.45 -7.19 10.88
C CYS A 35 17.24 -8.06 11.25
N ILE A 36 16.03 -7.50 11.10
CA ILE A 36 14.77 -8.20 11.41
C ILE A 36 14.05 -8.71 10.15
N THR A 37 14.59 -8.45 8.97
CA THR A 37 14.02 -8.96 7.71
C THR A 37 14.27 -10.47 7.60
N THR A 38 13.21 -11.24 7.62
CA THR A 38 13.24 -12.72 7.46
C THR A 38 13.06 -13.15 6.02
N ASP A 39 12.23 -12.45 5.24
CA ASP A 39 11.98 -12.72 3.82
C ASP A 39 11.95 -11.43 2.99
N LEU A 40 13.04 -11.20 2.27
CA LEU A 40 13.17 -10.04 1.40
C LEU A 40 12.32 -10.17 0.13
N THR A 41 12.05 -11.38 -0.34
CA THR A 41 11.22 -11.62 -1.53
C THR A 41 9.79 -11.13 -1.30
N SER A 42 9.21 -11.40 -0.13
CA SER A 42 7.89 -10.88 0.25
C SER A 42 7.85 -9.36 0.24
N ILE A 43 8.89 -8.70 0.76
CA ILE A 43 8.98 -7.24 0.79
C ILE A 43 9.04 -6.65 -0.63
N VAL A 44 9.89 -7.20 -1.50
CA VAL A 44 10.02 -6.67 -2.88
C VAL A 44 8.78 -6.95 -3.73
N LEU A 45 8.07 -8.07 -3.53
CA LEU A 45 6.80 -8.34 -4.19
C LEU A 45 5.74 -7.29 -3.81
N MET A 46 5.62 -6.93 -2.53
CA MET A 46 4.68 -5.90 -2.10
C MET A 46 5.06 -4.51 -2.58
N LYS A 47 6.36 -4.19 -2.66
CA LYS A 47 6.82 -2.93 -3.25
C LYS A 47 6.53 -2.87 -4.76
N ALA A 48 6.71 -3.96 -5.48
CA ALA A 48 6.36 -4.06 -6.90
C ALA A 48 4.84 -3.90 -7.09
N PHE A 49 4.02 -4.65 -6.36
CA PHE A 49 2.55 -4.51 -6.36
C PHE A 49 2.08 -3.08 -6.11
N ALA A 50 2.67 -2.38 -5.13
CA ALA A 50 2.36 -0.99 -4.84
C ALA A 50 2.77 -0.06 -5.99
N GLY A 51 3.95 -0.29 -6.60
CA GLY A 51 4.45 0.45 -7.75
C GLY A 51 3.53 0.34 -8.96
N GLU A 52 3.18 -0.88 -9.34
CA GLU A 52 2.29 -1.17 -10.48
C GLU A 52 0.86 -0.65 -10.25
N SER A 53 0.34 -0.79 -9.02
CA SER A 53 -0.97 -0.24 -8.65
C SER A 53 -1.00 1.29 -8.77
N MET A 54 0.07 1.96 -8.36
CA MET A 54 0.23 3.41 -8.49
C MET A 54 0.39 3.82 -9.96
N ALA A 55 1.21 3.11 -10.75
CA ALA A 55 1.41 3.37 -12.17
C ALA A 55 0.08 3.23 -12.94
N ARG A 56 -0.68 2.17 -12.69
CA ARG A 56 -2.03 1.97 -13.24
C ARG A 56 -2.92 3.19 -13.06
N ASN A 57 -3.07 3.66 -11.81
CA ASN A 57 -3.93 4.81 -11.52
C ASN A 57 -3.42 6.09 -12.21
N LYS A 58 -2.11 6.36 -12.19
CA LYS A 58 -1.51 7.50 -12.88
C LYS A 58 -1.78 7.47 -14.38
N TYR A 59 -1.62 6.31 -15.02
CA TYR A 59 -1.83 6.18 -16.47
C TYR A 59 -3.31 6.34 -16.86
N GLU A 60 -4.26 5.90 -16.04
CA GLU A 60 -5.68 6.23 -16.24
C GLU A 60 -5.93 7.75 -16.19
N TYR A 61 -5.31 8.46 -15.23
CA TYR A 61 -5.41 9.93 -15.17
C TYR A 61 -4.76 10.62 -16.37
N PHE A 62 -3.58 10.13 -16.82
CA PHE A 62 -2.90 10.67 -17.98
C PHE A 62 -3.68 10.41 -19.27
N ALA A 63 -4.31 9.24 -19.43
CA ALA A 63 -5.22 8.94 -20.53
C ALA A 63 -6.38 9.95 -20.58
N ASN A 64 -6.99 10.26 -19.41
CA ASN A 64 -8.07 11.24 -19.33
C ASN A 64 -7.62 12.67 -19.73
N VAL A 65 -6.40 13.06 -19.37
CA VAL A 65 -5.82 14.36 -19.79
C VAL A 65 -5.61 14.38 -21.29
N ALA A 66 -4.92 13.38 -21.84
CA ALA A 66 -4.65 13.27 -23.27
C ALA A 66 -5.97 13.26 -24.11
N GLN A 67 -7.00 12.58 -23.60
CA GLN A 67 -8.32 12.57 -24.24
C GLN A 67 -8.96 13.96 -24.28
N LYS A 68 -8.88 14.72 -23.17
CA LYS A 68 -9.41 16.10 -23.08
C LYS A 68 -8.66 17.08 -23.97
N GLU A 69 -7.35 16.86 -24.17
CA GLU A 69 -6.51 17.66 -25.04
C GLU A 69 -6.63 17.27 -26.53
N GLY A 70 -7.37 16.20 -26.86
CA GLY A 70 -7.61 15.73 -28.22
C GLY A 70 -6.58 14.72 -28.76
N TYR A 71 -5.61 14.29 -27.94
CA TYR A 71 -4.59 13.30 -28.31
C TYR A 71 -5.10 11.86 -28.06
N ARG A 72 -6.03 11.42 -28.89
CA ARG A 72 -6.73 10.13 -28.71
C ARG A 72 -5.81 8.92 -28.76
N ASP A 73 -4.85 8.91 -29.69
CA ASP A 73 -3.85 7.86 -29.84
C ASP A 73 -2.97 7.73 -28.58
N ILE A 74 -2.53 8.84 -28.00
CA ILE A 74 -1.77 8.88 -26.74
C ILE A 74 -2.65 8.39 -25.58
N ALA A 75 -3.90 8.81 -25.53
CA ALA A 75 -4.85 8.34 -24.50
C ALA A 75 -5.04 6.82 -24.55
N GLU A 76 -5.18 6.23 -25.76
CA GLU A 76 -5.29 4.79 -25.93
C GLU A 76 -4.02 4.04 -25.52
N HIS A 77 -2.84 4.63 -25.74
CA HIS A 77 -1.58 4.04 -25.28
C HIS A 77 -1.48 4.03 -23.74
N PHE A 78 -1.83 5.13 -23.07
CA PHE A 78 -1.89 5.17 -21.62
C PHE A 78 -2.90 4.18 -21.05
N GLN A 79 -4.09 4.07 -21.67
CA GLN A 79 -5.10 3.11 -21.20
C GLN A 79 -4.64 1.66 -21.35
N ARG A 80 -3.92 1.32 -22.45
CA ARG A 80 -3.32 -0.02 -22.60
C ARG A 80 -2.24 -0.28 -21.54
N ALA A 81 -1.37 0.69 -21.31
CA ALA A 81 -0.37 0.58 -20.25
C ALA A 81 -1.05 0.35 -18.88
N ALA A 82 -2.04 1.16 -18.52
CA ALA A 82 -2.78 0.99 -17.26
C ALA A 82 -3.38 -0.43 -17.10
N ASN A 83 -3.90 -1.02 -18.20
CA ASN A 83 -4.42 -2.39 -18.18
C ASN A 83 -3.31 -3.45 -18.00
N ASN A 84 -2.11 -3.20 -18.53
CA ASN A 84 -0.94 -4.06 -18.32
C ASN A 84 -0.50 -4.00 -16.85
N GLU A 85 -0.38 -2.79 -16.27
CA GLU A 85 0.02 -2.63 -14.87
C GLU A 85 -0.98 -3.27 -13.90
N LYS A 86 -2.29 -3.23 -14.22
CA LYS A 86 -3.30 -4.00 -13.47
C LYS A 86 -2.99 -5.51 -13.49
N THR A 87 -2.49 -6.02 -14.61
CA THR A 87 -2.16 -7.45 -14.74
C THR A 87 -0.88 -7.77 -13.98
N HIS A 88 0.13 -6.91 -14.07
CA HIS A 88 1.39 -7.06 -13.31
C HIS A 88 1.11 -7.06 -11.81
N ALA A 89 0.41 -6.06 -11.30
CA ALA A 89 0.02 -5.96 -9.90
C ALA A 89 -0.73 -7.23 -9.41
N LYS A 90 -1.66 -7.77 -10.24
CA LYS A 90 -2.35 -9.02 -9.90
C LYS A 90 -1.40 -10.21 -9.78
N LEU A 91 -0.42 -10.33 -10.69
CA LEU A 91 0.55 -11.42 -10.67
C LEU A 91 1.47 -11.33 -9.44
N GLU A 92 1.91 -10.13 -9.09
CA GLU A 92 2.76 -9.87 -7.93
C GLU A 92 2.06 -10.17 -6.62
N LEU A 93 0.81 -9.68 -6.46
CA LEU A 93 0.00 -9.98 -5.29
C LEU A 93 -0.28 -11.50 -5.17
N LYS A 94 -0.57 -12.16 -6.30
CA LYS A 94 -0.75 -13.60 -6.33
C LYS A 94 0.52 -14.35 -5.88
N ALA A 95 1.70 -13.95 -6.40
CA ALA A 95 2.98 -14.54 -6.01
C ALA A 95 3.27 -14.31 -4.53
N TYR A 96 3.01 -13.11 -4.00
CA TYR A 96 3.12 -12.81 -2.58
C TYR A 96 2.22 -13.70 -1.73
N ASN A 97 0.96 -13.87 -2.11
CA ASN A 97 0.00 -14.68 -1.37
C ASN A 97 0.38 -16.17 -1.38
N VAL A 98 0.82 -16.69 -2.53
CA VAL A 98 1.30 -18.09 -2.61
C VAL A 98 2.53 -18.29 -1.73
N LEU A 99 3.48 -17.36 -1.75
CA LEU A 99 4.70 -17.43 -0.93
C LEU A 99 4.40 -17.44 0.58
N ASN A 100 3.43 -16.65 1.03
CA ASN A 100 3.18 -16.43 2.46
C ASN A 100 2.00 -17.26 3.03
N TYR A 101 1.04 -17.66 2.19
CA TYR A 101 -0.23 -18.26 2.64
C TYR A 101 -0.59 -19.54 1.88
N ASP A 102 0.27 -20.01 0.96
CA ASP A 102 0.03 -21.20 0.12
C ASP A 102 -1.29 -21.17 -0.68
N LYS A 103 -1.75 -19.95 -1.04
CA LYS A 103 -2.95 -19.73 -1.83
C LYS A 103 -2.84 -18.43 -2.65
N GLU A 104 -3.51 -18.38 -3.83
CA GLU A 104 -3.46 -17.19 -4.69
C GLU A 104 -4.26 -16.01 -4.12
N PHE A 105 -5.48 -16.27 -3.68
CA PHE A 105 -6.39 -15.33 -3.04
C PHE A 105 -7.24 -16.09 -2.01
N GLY A 106 -7.76 -15.38 -1.03
CA GLY A 106 -8.73 -15.91 -0.09
C GLY A 106 -10.09 -16.18 -0.76
N ASN A 107 -10.95 -16.94 -0.07
CA ASN A 107 -12.36 -17.00 -0.43
C ASN A 107 -13.07 -15.66 -0.15
N THR A 108 -14.33 -15.54 -0.52
CA THR A 108 -15.07 -14.26 -0.38
C THR A 108 -15.14 -13.77 1.07
N SER A 109 -15.34 -14.65 2.05
CA SER A 109 -15.39 -14.28 3.48
C SER A 109 -14.03 -13.79 3.98
N GLU A 110 -12.95 -14.48 3.61
CA GLU A 110 -11.57 -14.06 3.93
C GLU A 110 -11.21 -12.70 3.29
N ASN A 111 -11.58 -12.50 2.02
CA ASN A 111 -11.33 -11.25 1.32
C ASN A 111 -12.14 -10.08 1.91
N LEU A 112 -13.39 -10.33 2.35
CA LEU A 112 -14.18 -9.33 3.07
C LEU A 112 -13.53 -8.98 4.42
N GLN A 113 -13.02 -9.97 5.16
CA GLN A 113 -12.32 -9.70 6.41
C GLN A 113 -11.06 -8.87 6.18
N TYR A 114 -10.27 -9.22 5.16
CA TYR A 114 -9.08 -8.44 4.78
C TYR A 114 -9.43 -6.98 4.42
N ALA A 115 -10.52 -6.78 3.67
CA ALA A 115 -10.99 -5.43 3.35
C ALA A 115 -11.42 -4.67 4.62
N ILE A 116 -12.21 -5.29 5.51
CA ILE A 116 -12.61 -4.69 6.80
C ILE A 116 -11.39 -4.24 7.59
N ASP A 117 -10.37 -5.08 7.71
CA ASP A 117 -9.17 -4.78 8.50
C ASP A 117 -8.37 -3.63 7.85
N GLY A 118 -8.32 -3.58 6.52
CA GLY A 118 -7.69 -2.50 5.75
C GLY A 118 -8.39 -1.15 5.98
N GLU A 119 -9.70 -1.08 5.71
CA GLU A 119 -10.49 0.15 5.89
C GLU A 119 -10.45 0.64 7.35
N SER A 120 -10.52 -0.30 8.32
CA SER A 120 -10.40 0.02 9.74
C SER A 120 -9.04 0.64 10.07
N TYR A 121 -7.94 0.10 9.55
CA TYR A 121 -6.61 0.69 9.71
C TYR A 121 -6.52 2.07 9.06
N GLU A 122 -7.08 2.23 7.86
CA GLU A 122 -7.06 3.51 7.14
C GLU A 122 -7.81 4.60 7.90
N ASN A 123 -8.99 4.30 8.44
CA ASN A 123 -9.79 5.30 9.15
C ASN A 123 -9.28 5.61 10.56
N ILE A 124 -8.76 4.60 11.30
CA ILE A 124 -8.38 4.75 12.71
C ILE A 124 -6.94 5.26 12.85
N THR A 125 -6.04 4.85 11.95
CA THR A 125 -4.60 5.08 12.10
C THR A 125 -4.05 5.91 10.96
N MET A 126 -4.11 5.41 9.72
CA MET A 126 -3.37 5.96 8.59
C MET A 126 -3.79 7.39 8.27
N TYR A 127 -5.07 7.63 7.97
CA TYR A 127 -5.53 8.98 7.61
C TYR A 127 -5.46 9.98 8.76
N PRO A 128 -5.79 9.65 10.03
CA PRO A 128 -5.56 10.54 11.17
C PRO A 128 -4.10 10.96 11.32
N ASP A 129 -3.16 10.02 11.21
CA ASP A 129 -1.73 10.32 11.31
C ASP A 129 -1.25 11.18 10.15
N PHE A 130 -1.66 10.87 8.91
CA PHE A 130 -1.31 11.67 7.74
C PHE A 130 -1.90 13.08 7.79
N ALA A 131 -3.15 13.23 8.23
CA ALA A 131 -3.79 14.53 8.42
C ALA A 131 -3.07 15.36 9.49
N LYS A 132 -2.60 14.71 10.57
CA LYS A 132 -1.79 15.37 11.60
C LYS A 132 -0.47 15.87 11.03
N VAL A 133 0.28 15.04 10.28
CA VAL A 133 1.54 15.45 9.63
C VAL A 133 1.30 16.65 8.73
N ALA A 134 0.30 16.59 7.84
CA ALA A 134 -0.01 17.70 6.93
C ALA A 134 -0.37 18.99 7.70
N LYS A 135 -1.08 18.89 8.81
CA LYS A 135 -1.42 20.02 9.66
C LYS A 135 -0.18 20.61 10.34
N ASP A 136 0.68 19.77 10.91
CA ASP A 136 1.91 20.18 11.60
C ASP A 136 2.89 20.88 10.65
N GLU A 137 2.89 20.50 9.36
CA GLU A 137 3.67 21.13 8.29
C GLU A 137 2.99 22.37 7.67
N GLY A 138 1.80 22.77 8.13
CA GLY A 138 1.08 23.97 7.69
C GLY A 138 0.21 23.75 6.44
N HIS A 139 -0.01 22.54 5.98
CA HIS A 139 -0.83 22.20 4.81
C HIS A 139 -2.30 21.93 5.19
N ALA A 140 -3.01 22.95 5.68
CA ALA A 140 -4.35 22.82 6.25
C ALA A 140 -5.39 22.21 5.28
N GLU A 141 -5.34 22.55 3.99
CA GLU A 141 -6.29 22.00 3.00
C GLU A 141 -6.01 20.51 2.69
N ILE A 142 -4.73 20.11 2.69
CA ILE A 142 -4.36 18.69 2.57
C ILE A 142 -4.82 17.93 3.81
N ALA A 143 -4.64 18.46 5.01
CA ALA A 143 -5.12 17.85 6.24
C ALA A 143 -6.65 17.63 6.23
N LYS A 144 -7.42 18.62 5.73
CA LYS A 144 -8.87 18.48 5.55
C LYS A 144 -9.23 17.39 4.54
N LEU A 145 -8.53 17.33 3.40
CA LEU A 145 -8.73 16.31 2.37
C LEU A 145 -8.52 14.91 2.97
N LEU A 146 -7.39 14.68 3.66
CA LEU A 146 -7.05 13.40 4.27
C LEU A 146 -8.09 13.01 5.35
N THR A 147 -8.53 13.98 6.17
CA THR A 147 -9.59 13.75 7.16
C THR A 147 -10.92 13.37 6.50
N MET A 148 -11.25 13.98 5.36
CA MET A 148 -12.48 13.65 4.63
C MET A 148 -12.42 12.24 4.04
N ILE A 149 -11.30 11.86 3.45
CA ILE A 149 -11.10 10.50 2.92
C ILE A 149 -11.25 9.49 4.06
N GLY A 150 -10.53 9.65 5.19
CA GLY A 150 -10.63 8.74 6.32
C GLY A 150 -12.06 8.53 6.86
N LYS A 151 -12.95 9.52 6.70
CA LYS A 151 -14.39 9.36 7.05
C LYS A 151 -15.13 8.49 6.04
N ILE A 152 -14.73 8.51 4.77
CA ILE A 152 -15.34 7.66 3.74
C ILE A 152 -14.96 6.19 3.99
N GLU A 153 -13.75 5.93 4.48
CA GLU A 153 -13.30 4.56 4.78
C GLU A 153 -14.11 3.92 5.92
N ILE A 154 -14.71 4.72 6.82
CA ILE A 154 -15.70 4.21 7.79
C ILE A 154 -16.95 3.64 7.08
N GLU A 155 -17.41 4.29 6.01
CA GLU A 155 -18.56 3.82 5.24
C GLU A 155 -18.22 2.52 4.49
N HIS A 156 -17.01 2.42 3.93
CA HIS A 156 -16.51 1.19 3.28
C HIS A 156 -16.42 0.04 4.30
N GLU A 157 -15.82 0.27 5.45
CA GLU A 157 -15.73 -0.73 6.53
C GLU A 157 -17.11 -1.25 6.93
N ASN A 158 -18.06 -0.34 7.19
CA ASN A 158 -19.43 -0.71 7.57
C ASN A 158 -20.13 -1.53 6.48
N MET A 159 -19.94 -1.15 5.21
CA MET A 159 -20.50 -1.90 4.08
C MET A 159 -19.91 -3.33 4.02
N TYR A 160 -18.60 -3.48 4.13
CA TYR A 160 -17.97 -4.82 4.10
C TYR A 160 -18.36 -5.66 5.31
N ARG A 161 -18.52 -5.09 6.50
CA ARG A 161 -19.05 -5.78 7.69
C ARG A 161 -20.48 -6.27 7.47
N MET A 162 -21.35 -5.46 6.89
CA MET A 162 -22.71 -5.84 6.57
C MET A 162 -22.74 -7.01 5.56
N LEU A 163 -21.92 -6.92 4.49
CA LEU A 163 -21.82 -7.98 3.47
C LEU A 163 -21.30 -9.28 4.04
N LYS A 164 -20.28 -9.21 4.92
CA LYS A 164 -19.73 -10.38 5.59
C LYS A 164 -20.74 -11.04 6.51
N ASN A 165 -21.44 -10.28 7.34
CA ASN A 165 -22.48 -10.81 8.23
C ASN A 165 -23.62 -11.51 7.45
N ARG A 166 -24.01 -10.96 6.28
CA ARG A 166 -24.98 -11.59 5.41
C ARG A 166 -24.46 -12.93 4.88
N LEU A 167 -23.23 -12.96 4.37
CA LEU A 167 -22.61 -14.17 3.83
C LEU A 167 -22.46 -15.27 4.90
N ASP A 168 -22.09 -14.91 6.11
CA ASP A 168 -21.90 -15.85 7.22
C ASP A 168 -23.25 -16.37 7.80
N SER A 169 -24.39 -15.79 7.37
CA SER A 169 -25.75 -16.17 7.79
C SER A 169 -26.47 -17.08 6.78
N GLU A 170 -25.91 -17.27 5.59
CA GLU A 170 -26.41 -18.17 4.52
C GLU A 170 -25.82 -19.58 4.66
#